data_b9a13e86456786765f28695ab2847ab8
#
_entry.id   b9a13e86456786765f28695ab2847ab8
#
_cell.length_a   1.000
_cell.length_b   1.000
_cell.length_c   1.000
_cell.angle_alpha   90.00
_cell.angle_beta   90.00
_cell.angle_gamma   90.00
#
_symmetry.space_group_name_H-M   'P 1'
#
loop_
_entity.id
_entity.type
_entity.pdbx_description
1 polymer ?
#
loop_
_entity_poly.entity_id
_entity_poly.type
_entity_poly.pdbx_seq_one_letter_code
_entity_poly.pdbx_strand_id
1 'polypeptide(L)'
;MGDRGSHLSTGVEIVRGNDPFRISQVYETDPVGGVAQDDFWNLVLEIQTDASPLDLLARAREAEAACGRTREVHWGPRTLDVDVLLVGDETSENPDVLVPHPRMHERAFVLIPLQELAPHLVTQDLLNSFRERVVPLGTLDMLR
;
A
#
# COMPACT_ATOMS: atom_id res chain seq x y z
N MET A 1 -10.24 -15.17 4.90
CA MET A 1 -9.19 -14.17 4.87
C MET A 1 -9.42 -13.00 5.81
N GLY A 2 -10.48 -13.03 6.57
CA GLY A 2 -10.84 -11.93 7.44
C GLY A 2 -11.35 -10.73 6.65
N ASP A 3 -11.58 -9.65 7.37
CA ASP A 3 -12.17 -8.43 6.82
C ASP A 3 -11.08 -7.54 6.21
N ARG A 4 -11.08 -7.39 4.88
CA ARG A 4 -10.08 -6.58 4.17
C ARG A 4 -10.12 -5.12 4.61
N GLY A 5 -11.31 -4.57 4.82
CA GLY A 5 -11.47 -3.20 5.30
C GLY A 5 -10.86 -3.01 6.68
N SER A 6 -11.08 -3.94 7.58
CA SER A 6 -10.50 -3.88 8.93
C SER A 6 -8.99 -3.98 8.91
N HIS A 7 -8.43 -4.82 8.04
CA HIS A 7 -6.99 -4.96 7.92
C HIS A 7 -6.35 -3.67 7.40
N LEU A 8 -6.95 -3.05 6.39
CA LEU A 8 -6.46 -1.77 5.88
C LEU A 8 -6.54 -0.69 6.95
N SER A 9 -7.66 -0.64 7.68
CA SER A 9 -7.85 0.34 8.74
C SER A 9 -6.79 0.19 9.84
N THR A 10 -6.55 -1.04 10.27
CA THR A 10 -5.51 -1.34 11.27
C THR A 10 -4.13 -0.93 10.75
N GLY A 11 -3.84 -1.25 9.49
CA GLY A 11 -2.56 -0.88 8.88
C GLY A 11 -2.36 0.62 8.83
N VAL A 12 -3.36 1.38 8.41
CA VAL A 12 -3.29 2.83 8.37
C VAL A 12 -3.01 3.41 9.76
N GLU A 13 -3.73 2.94 10.78
CA GLU A 13 -3.57 3.46 12.14
C GLU A 13 -2.15 3.20 12.68
N ILE A 14 -1.61 2.03 12.43
CA ILE A 14 -0.26 1.68 12.92
C ILE A 14 0.81 2.47 12.16
N VAL A 15 0.72 2.50 10.84
CA VAL A 15 1.75 3.16 10.03
C VAL A 15 1.77 4.67 10.25
N ARG A 16 0.59 5.30 10.34
CA ARG A 16 0.52 6.73 10.58
C ARG A 16 1.03 7.12 11.97
N GLY A 17 0.90 6.24 12.94
CA GLY A 17 1.23 6.56 14.33
C GLY A 17 0.40 7.74 14.81
N ASN A 18 1.06 8.84 15.17
CA ASN A 18 0.40 10.08 15.59
C ASN A 18 0.59 11.20 14.56
N ASP A 19 1.09 10.88 13.37
CA ASP A 19 1.39 11.87 12.35
C ASP A 19 0.14 12.26 11.56
N PRO A 20 0.05 13.51 11.07
CA PRO A 20 -1.01 13.89 10.13
C PRO A 20 -0.92 13.03 8.87
N PHE A 21 -2.07 12.70 8.30
CA PHE A 21 -2.09 11.77 7.17
C PHE A 21 -3.23 12.05 6.21
N ARG A 22 -3.10 11.50 4.99
CA ARG A 22 -4.17 11.41 4.00
C ARG A 22 -4.12 10.01 3.40
N ILE A 23 -5.28 9.49 3.02
CA ILE A 23 -5.37 8.19 2.33
C ILE A 23 -6.16 8.35 1.04
N SER A 24 -5.81 7.54 0.05
CA SER A 24 -6.59 7.44 -1.17
C SER A 24 -7.87 6.66 -0.92
N GLN A 25 -8.73 6.62 -1.93
CA GLN A 25 -9.82 5.63 -1.95
C GLN A 25 -9.21 4.24 -1.93
N VAL A 26 -10.04 3.25 -1.62
CA VAL A 26 -9.67 1.83 -1.73
C VAL A 26 -9.91 1.41 -3.18
N TYR A 27 -8.96 0.69 -3.75
CA TYR A 27 -9.04 0.17 -5.12
C TYR A 27 -8.97 -1.34 -5.09
N GLU A 28 -9.77 -1.96 -5.94
CA GLU A 28 -9.80 -3.42 -6.06
C GLU A 28 -9.04 -3.86 -7.30
N THR A 29 -8.16 -4.86 -7.14
CA THR A 29 -7.38 -5.41 -8.23
C THR A 29 -7.48 -6.93 -8.25
N ASP A 30 -7.32 -7.51 -9.45
CA ASP A 30 -7.36 -8.95 -9.59
C ASP A 30 -6.13 -9.61 -8.97
N PRO A 31 -6.27 -10.84 -8.43
CA PRO A 31 -5.12 -11.57 -7.92
C PRO A 31 -4.10 -11.84 -9.02
N VAL A 32 -2.82 -11.78 -8.67
CA VAL A 32 -1.73 -12.04 -9.60
C VAL A 32 -1.52 -13.56 -9.70
N GLY A 33 -1.21 -14.04 -10.92
CA GLY A 33 -0.84 -15.43 -11.13
C GLY A 33 -2.00 -16.41 -11.21
N GLY A 34 -3.22 -15.92 -11.34
CA GLY A 34 -4.39 -16.79 -11.49
C GLY A 34 -4.72 -17.64 -10.28
N VAL A 35 -4.26 -17.23 -9.10
CA VAL A 35 -4.58 -17.92 -7.85
C VAL A 35 -6.05 -17.70 -7.50
N ALA A 36 -6.74 -18.78 -7.14
CA ALA A 36 -8.14 -18.70 -6.75
C ALA A 36 -8.27 -18.08 -5.35
N GLN A 37 -8.43 -16.77 -5.29
CA GLN A 37 -8.64 -16.05 -4.05
C GLN A 37 -9.40 -14.77 -4.34
N ASP A 38 -9.85 -14.07 -3.29
CA ASP A 38 -10.54 -12.80 -3.44
C ASP A 38 -9.63 -11.75 -4.05
N ASP A 39 -10.23 -10.79 -4.75
CA ASP A 39 -9.49 -9.65 -5.28
C ASP A 39 -8.80 -8.87 -4.16
N PHE A 40 -7.67 -8.26 -4.49
CA PHE A 40 -6.93 -7.44 -3.52
C PHE A 40 -7.55 -6.06 -3.37
N TRP A 41 -7.53 -5.55 -2.16
CA TRP A 41 -7.87 -4.17 -1.87
C TRP A 41 -6.60 -3.41 -1.55
N ASN A 42 -6.43 -2.25 -2.20
CA ASN A 42 -5.22 -1.44 -2.09
C ASN A 42 -5.57 0.01 -1.83
N LEU A 43 -4.73 0.70 -1.08
CA LEU A 43 -4.80 2.16 -0.97
C LEU A 43 -3.38 2.68 -0.80
N VAL A 44 -3.21 4.00 -1.00
CA VAL A 44 -1.95 4.69 -0.71
C VAL A 44 -2.18 5.59 0.49
N LEU A 45 -1.22 5.58 1.40
CA LEU A 45 -1.20 6.40 2.60
C LEU A 45 -0.08 7.42 2.48
N GLU A 46 -0.40 8.69 2.73
CA GLU A 46 0.58 9.77 2.82
C GLU A 46 0.61 10.24 4.27
N ILE A 47 1.81 10.33 4.84
CA ILE A 47 1.96 10.85 6.20
C ILE A 47 3.00 11.97 6.22
N GLN A 48 2.77 12.97 7.08
CA GLN A 48 3.72 14.04 7.33
C GLN A 48 4.52 13.64 8.56
N THR A 49 5.77 13.22 8.33
CA THR A 49 6.58 12.64 9.39
C THR A 49 8.06 12.96 9.21
N ASP A 50 8.78 12.93 10.31
CA ASP A 50 10.25 13.02 10.31
C ASP A 50 10.90 11.63 10.38
N ALA A 51 10.11 10.57 10.32
CA ALA A 51 10.62 9.21 10.40
C ALA A 51 11.52 8.87 9.20
N SER A 52 12.57 8.12 9.47
CA SER A 52 13.47 7.64 8.43
C SER A 52 12.84 6.48 7.64
N PRO A 53 13.39 6.11 6.47
CA PRO A 53 12.91 4.94 5.75
C PRO A 53 12.92 3.67 6.63
N LEU A 54 13.94 3.46 7.45
CA LEU A 54 13.99 2.31 8.34
C LEU A 54 12.92 2.34 9.43
N ASP A 55 12.62 3.53 9.96
CA ASP A 55 11.54 3.67 10.94
C ASP A 55 10.20 3.35 10.30
N LEU A 56 9.99 3.79 9.06
CA LEU A 56 8.75 3.52 8.33
C LEU A 56 8.63 2.02 8.01
N LEU A 57 9.74 1.38 7.69
CA LEU A 57 9.75 -0.07 7.48
C LEU A 57 9.33 -0.80 8.75
N ALA A 58 9.81 -0.34 9.91
CA ALA A 58 9.43 -0.94 11.19
C ALA A 58 7.94 -0.82 11.44
N ARG A 59 7.35 0.35 11.15
CA ARG A 59 5.90 0.56 11.26
C ARG A 59 5.14 -0.36 10.30
N ALA A 60 5.65 -0.52 9.07
CA ALA A 60 5.02 -1.38 8.08
C ALA A 60 4.98 -2.84 8.55
N ARG A 61 6.08 -3.32 9.10
CA ARG A 61 6.15 -4.69 9.63
C ARG A 61 5.26 -4.90 10.85
N GLU A 62 5.17 -3.90 11.70
CA GLU A 62 4.26 -3.94 12.84
C GLU A 62 2.81 -4.05 12.37
N ALA A 63 2.43 -3.28 11.35
CA ALA A 63 1.09 -3.33 10.79
C ALA A 63 0.77 -4.71 10.21
N GLU A 64 1.71 -5.26 9.46
CA GLU A 64 1.54 -6.59 8.87
C GLU A 64 1.38 -7.66 9.96
N ALA A 65 2.18 -7.58 11.02
CA ALA A 65 2.10 -8.52 12.13
C ALA A 65 0.77 -8.41 12.88
N ALA A 66 0.28 -7.18 13.06
CA ALA A 66 -0.99 -6.94 13.75
C ALA A 66 -2.19 -7.51 12.97
N CYS A 67 -2.06 -7.65 11.66
CA CYS A 67 -3.12 -8.19 10.80
C CYS A 67 -3.02 -9.70 10.63
N GLY A 68 -2.36 -10.38 11.54
CA GLY A 68 -2.35 -11.84 11.58
C GLY A 68 -1.37 -12.51 10.62
N ARG A 69 -0.31 -11.81 10.24
CA ARG A 69 0.76 -12.41 9.44
C ARG A 69 1.54 -13.37 10.31
N THR A 70 1.12 -14.62 10.37
CA THR A 70 1.73 -15.63 11.23
C THR A 70 2.63 -16.56 10.43
N ARG A 71 3.59 -17.17 11.11
CA ARG A 71 4.48 -18.15 10.50
C ARG A 71 3.79 -19.46 10.19
N GLU A 72 2.65 -19.69 10.82
CA GLU A 72 1.88 -20.93 10.65
C GLU A 72 1.26 -21.02 9.26
N VAL A 73 0.99 -19.88 8.65
CA VAL A 73 0.40 -19.83 7.31
C VAL A 73 1.46 -19.37 6.32
N HIS A 74 2.56 -20.10 6.32
CA HIS A 74 3.75 -19.75 5.54
C HIS A 74 3.47 -19.60 4.04
N TRP A 75 2.59 -20.43 3.50
CA TRP A 75 2.24 -20.46 2.08
C TRP A 75 0.88 -19.83 1.79
N GLY A 76 0.21 -19.34 2.82
CA GLY A 76 -1.11 -18.75 2.65
C GLY A 76 -1.04 -17.32 2.12
N PRO A 77 -2.18 -16.80 1.63
CA PRO A 77 -2.26 -15.39 1.22
C PRO A 77 -1.98 -14.49 2.42
N ARG A 78 -1.31 -13.38 2.16
CA ARG A 78 -1.06 -12.39 3.20
C ARG A 78 -2.32 -11.58 3.44
N THR A 79 -2.58 -11.26 4.72
CA THR A 79 -3.73 -10.44 5.07
C THR A 79 -3.47 -8.96 4.81
N LEU A 80 -2.21 -8.54 4.91
CA LEU A 80 -1.82 -7.16 4.66
C LEU A 80 -0.37 -7.10 4.20
N ASP A 81 -0.12 -6.37 3.13
CA ASP A 81 1.22 -6.03 2.67
C ASP A 81 1.37 -4.51 2.71
N VAL A 82 2.47 -4.04 3.29
CA VAL A 82 2.77 -2.61 3.39
C VAL A 82 4.13 -2.33 2.78
N ASP A 83 4.15 -1.49 1.76
CA ASP A 83 5.38 -1.08 1.09
C ASP A 83 5.65 0.39 1.33
N VAL A 84 6.92 0.74 1.60
CA VAL A 84 7.36 2.12 1.66
C VAL A 84 7.74 2.53 0.24
N LEU A 85 7.02 3.53 -0.31
CA LEU A 85 7.21 3.94 -1.70
C LEU A 85 8.19 5.08 -1.85
N LEU A 86 7.97 6.14 -1.09
CA LEU A 86 8.73 7.40 -1.18
C LEU A 86 8.85 8.01 0.21
N VAL A 87 9.98 8.68 0.47
CA VAL A 87 10.20 9.43 1.70
C VAL A 87 10.77 10.79 1.31
N GLY A 88 9.89 11.73 0.97
CA GLY A 88 10.30 13.05 0.48
C GLY A 88 11.23 12.91 -0.72
N ASP A 89 12.35 13.59 -0.67
CA ASP A 89 13.40 13.48 -1.70
C ASP A 89 14.51 12.52 -1.28
N GLU A 90 14.35 11.83 -0.16
CA GLU A 90 15.37 10.92 0.32
C GLU A 90 15.50 9.68 -0.55
N THR A 91 16.69 9.14 -0.60
CA THR A 91 16.98 7.86 -1.25
C THR A 91 17.53 6.89 -0.23
N SER A 92 17.26 5.61 -0.41
CA SER A 92 17.82 4.56 0.43
C SER A 92 18.26 3.41 -0.46
N GLU A 93 19.49 2.97 -0.27
CA GLU A 93 20.04 1.80 -0.96
C GLU A 93 20.05 0.57 -0.06
N ASN A 94 19.51 0.70 1.15
CA ASN A 94 19.37 -0.43 2.06
C ASN A 94 18.42 -1.46 1.43
N PRO A 95 18.89 -2.71 1.23
CA PRO A 95 18.06 -3.73 0.56
C PRO A 95 16.76 -4.04 1.26
N ASP A 96 16.65 -3.73 2.56
CA ASP A 96 15.42 -3.96 3.31
C ASP A 96 14.36 -2.90 3.03
N VAL A 97 14.77 -1.69 2.65
CA VAL A 97 13.86 -0.59 2.30
C VAL A 97 14.47 0.30 1.25
N LEU A 98 14.30 -0.08 -0.01
CA LEU A 98 14.75 0.73 -1.14
C LEU A 98 13.75 1.87 -1.37
N VAL A 99 14.23 3.10 -1.42
CA VAL A 99 13.41 4.28 -1.65
C VAL A 99 14.09 5.14 -2.72
N PRO A 100 13.41 5.53 -3.80
CA PRO A 100 12.03 5.15 -4.17
C PRO A 100 11.89 3.66 -4.38
N HIS A 101 10.67 3.14 -4.15
CA HIS A 101 10.42 1.72 -4.34
C HIS A 101 10.71 1.34 -5.79
N PRO A 102 11.56 0.32 -6.03
CA PRO A 102 12.08 0.07 -7.38
C PRO A 102 11.02 -0.37 -8.39
N ARG A 103 9.88 -0.90 -7.94
CA ARG A 103 8.85 -1.41 -8.82
C ARG A 103 7.59 -0.56 -8.86
N MET A 104 7.57 0.58 -8.17
CA MET A 104 6.34 1.38 -8.07
C MET A 104 5.82 1.84 -9.44
N HIS A 105 6.71 2.17 -10.36
CA HIS A 105 6.31 2.66 -11.69
C HIS A 105 5.84 1.56 -12.63
N GLU A 106 5.94 0.31 -12.22
CA GLU A 106 5.49 -0.84 -12.99
C GLU A 106 4.12 -1.36 -12.52
N ARG A 107 3.53 -0.74 -11.48
CA ARG A 107 2.34 -1.27 -10.83
C ARG A 107 1.20 -0.27 -10.85
N ALA A 108 0.19 -0.56 -11.69
CA ALA A 108 -1.00 0.30 -11.77
C ALA A 108 -1.69 0.43 -10.42
N PHE A 109 -1.72 -0.64 -9.62
CA PHE A 109 -2.37 -0.62 -8.30
C PHE A 109 -1.64 0.24 -7.28
N VAL A 110 -0.43 0.71 -7.60
CA VAL A 110 0.31 1.69 -6.81
C VAL A 110 0.10 3.08 -7.39
N LEU A 111 0.31 3.23 -8.70
CA LEU A 111 0.31 4.55 -9.35
C LEU A 111 -1.07 5.21 -9.41
N ILE A 112 -2.13 4.43 -9.59
CA ILE A 112 -3.48 4.99 -9.66
C ILE A 112 -3.90 5.61 -8.33
N PRO A 113 -3.80 4.89 -7.19
CA PRO A 113 -4.06 5.52 -5.89
C PRO A 113 -3.09 6.66 -5.57
N LEU A 114 -1.83 6.53 -5.98
CA LEU A 114 -0.84 7.57 -5.74
C LEU A 114 -1.20 8.86 -6.47
N GLN A 115 -1.69 8.76 -7.71
CA GLN A 115 -2.12 9.95 -8.47
C GLN A 115 -3.20 10.72 -7.75
N GLU A 116 -4.09 10.03 -7.06
CA GLU A 116 -5.16 10.69 -6.29
C GLU A 116 -4.60 11.64 -5.24
N LEU A 117 -3.53 11.22 -4.54
CA LEU A 117 -2.93 12.01 -3.47
C LEU A 117 -1.86 12.98 -3.97
N ALA A 118 -1.14 12.59 -5.00
CA ALA A 118 0.02 13.33 -5.50
C ALA A 118 0.02 13.34 -7.03
N PRO A 119 -0.93 14.07 -7.66
CA PRO A 119 -1.06 14.05 -9.12
C PRO A 119 0.18 14.55 -9.85
N HIS A 120 1.01 15.35 -9.19
CA HIS A 120 2.25 15.84 -9.78
C HIS A 120 3.32 14.75 -9.96
N LEU A 121 3.16 13.61 -9.30
CA LEU A 121 4.13 12.52 -9.38
C LEU A 121 3.78 11.48 -10.45
N VAL A 122 2.53 11.47 -10.92
CA VAL A 122 2.06 10.43 -11.84
C VAL A 122 1.31 11.09 -12.99
N THR A 123 1.85 10.97 -14.22
CA THR A 123 1.20 11.54 -15.41
C THR A 123 0.07 10.62 -15.89
N GLN A 124 -0.92 11.22 -16.53
CA GLN A 124 -2.00 10.44 -17.14
C GLN A 124 -1.48 9.55 -18.27
N ASP A 125 -0.48 10.01 -19.00
CA ASP A 125 0.12 9.21 -20.07
C ASP A 125 0.71 7.91 -19.53
N LEU A 126 1.36 7.97 -18.37
CA LEU A 126 1.90 6.77 -17.75
C LEU A 126 0.76 5.81 -17.36
N LEU A 127 -0.30 6.33 -16.77
CA LEU A 127 -1.45 5.51 -16.39
C LEU A 127 -2.13 4.86 -17.59
N ASN A 128 -2.18 5.56 -18.71
CA ASN A 128 -2.81 5.04 -19.94
C ASN A 128 -2.06 3.83 -20.51
N SER A 129 -0.81 3.61 -20.11
CA SER A 129 -0.03 2.49 -20.59
C SER A 129 -0.38 1.17 -19.91
N PHE A 130 -1.10 1.21 -18.81
CA PHE A 130 -1.44 -0.01 -18.05
C PHE A 130 -2.73 -0.63 -18.55
N ARG A 131 -2.79 -1.96 -18.47
CA ARG A 131 -3.96 -2.76 -18.89
C ARG A 131 -4.66 -3.42 -17.71
N GLU A 132 -4.05 -3.41 -16.54
CA GLU A 132 -4.58 -4.06 -15.36
C GLU A 132 -5.89 -3.42 -14.91
N ARG A 133 -6.78 -4.27 -14.40
CA ARG A 133 -8.04 -3.81 -13.84
C ARG A 133 -7.79 -3.22 -12.44
N VAL A 134 -8.08 -1.95 -12.26
CA VAL A 134 -7.99 -1.27 -10.97
C VAL A 134 -9.27 -0.47 -10.80
N VAL A 135 -10.12 -0.86 -9.87
CA VAL A 135 -11.47 -0.30 -9.72
C VAL A 135 -11.60 0.43 -8.39
N PRO A 136 -11.98 1.72 -8.39
CA PRO A 136 -12.22 2.44 -7.15
C PRO A 136 -13.49 1.93 -6.47
N LEU A 137 -13.40 1.64 -5.17
CA LEU A 137 -14.52 1.15 -4.39
C LEU A 137 -15.14 2.21 -3.49
N GLY A 138 -14.43 3.31 -3.25
CA GLY A 138 -14.85 4.34 -2.32
C GLY A 138 -13.86 4.48 -1.17
N THR A 139 -14.22 5.32 -0.18
CA THR A 139 -13.32 5.57 0.93
C THR A 139 -13.28 4.40 1.91
N LEU A 140 -12.19 4.29 2.65
CA LEU A 140 -12.05 3.24 3.65
C LEU A 140 -13.18 3.31 4.69
N ASP A 141 -13.58 4.52 5.08
CA ASP A 141 -14.67 4.68 6.06
C ASP A 141 -15.99 4.08 5.58
N MET A 142 -16.23 4.08 4.27
CA MET A 142 -17.44 3.51 3.69
C MET A 142 -17.41 1.98 3.65
N LEU A 143 -16.22 1.40 3.72
CA LEU A 143 -16.01 -0.02 3.45
C LEU A 143 -15.72 -0.86 4.69
N ARG A 144 -15.48 -0.24 5.82
CA ARG A 144 -15.18 -0.96 7.05
C ARG A 144 -16.41 -1.15 7.94
#